data_00d6c2ac02d201caa35efbb898bc5b8e
#
_entry.id   00d6c2ac02d201caa35efbb898bc5b8e
#
_cell.length_a   1.000
_cell.length_b   1.000
_cell.length_c   1.000
_cell.angle_alpha   90.00
_cell.angle_beta   90.00
_cell.angle_gamma   90.00
#
_symmetry.space_group_name_H-M   'P 1'
#
loop_
_entity.id
_entity.type
_entity.pdbx_description
1 polymer ?
#
loop_
_entity_poly.entity_id
_entity_poly.type
_entity_poly.pdbx_seq_one_letter_code
_entity_poly.pdbx_strand_id
1 'polypeptide(L)'
;MSTSNPPRPPLLKSAFDWAAVWHKNQYRKYPVALVPYMSHVAGVASILSRHGFAEEVVAAGALHDVMEDCGITHDELVKRFGERVADLVRHVSEPDKSLSWEDRKRLYLEHFSTKPWEAQAITLADKIDNLESIVVCAVSHGDPWKMFKRGRDVQITRFEELAERASRLPSHPLIDEYRRALASVVAL
;
A
#
# COMPACT_ATOMS: atom_id res chain seq x y z
N MET A 1 -5.23 -43.79 11.30
CA MET A 1 -4.66 -42.65 12.06
C MET A 1 -4.97 -41.38 11.26
N SER A 2 -5.91 -40.60 11.76
CA SER A 2 -6.27 -39.33 11.09
C SER A 2 -5.16 -38.32 11.34
N THR A 3 -4.39 -37.98 10.31
CA THR A 3 -3.42 -36.91 10.37
C THR A 3 -4.21 -35.60 10.27
N SER A 4 -4.70 -35.09 11.40
CA SER A 4 -5.23 -33.73 11.43
C SER A 4 -4.08 -32.78 11.12
N ASN A 5 -4.16 -32.10 9.98
CA ASN A 5 -3.27 -31.00 9.70
C ASN A 5 -3.31 -30.01 10.89
N PRO A 6 -2.16 -29.49 11.33
CA PRO A 6 -2.15 -28.49 12.39
C PRO A 6 -3.07 -27.34 12.00
N PRO A 7 -3.76 -26.70 12.96
CA PRO A 7 -4.64 -25.58 12.67
C PRO A 7 -3.83 -24.47 11.97
N ARG A 8 -4.35 -23.93 10.86
CA ARG A 8 -3.73 -22.78 10.20
C ARG A 8 -3.84 -21.58 11.14
N PRO A 9 -2.77 -20.80 11.28
CA PRO A 9 -2.84 -19.57 12.07
C PRO A 9 -3.85 -18.61 11.42
N PRO A 10 -4.54 -17.74 12.22
CA PRO A 10 -5.39 -16.70 11.67
C PRO A 10 -4.62 -15.83 10.66
N LEU A 11 -5.13 -15.70 9.43
CA LEU A 11 -4.42 -15.14 8.30
C LEU A 11 -3.96 -13.70 8.56
N LEU A 12 -4.89 -12.84 8.96
CA LEU A 12 -4.59 -11.42 9.17
C LEU A 12 -3.62 -11.21 10.34
N LYS A 13 -3.79 -11.98 11.45
CA LYS A 13 -2.84 -11.93 12.57
C LYS A 13 -1.43 -12.30 12.12
N SER A 14 -1.31 -13.38 11.35
CA SER A 14 -0.02 -13.83 10.81
C SER A 14 0.58 -12.79 9.86
N ALA A 15 -0.23 -12.15 9.00
CA ALA A 15 0.23 -11.11 8.09
C ALA A 15 0.82 -9.91 8.85
N PHE A 16 0.15 -9.44 9.91
CA PHE A 16 0.68 -8.36 10.74
C PHE A 16 1.95 -8.73 11.49
N ASP A 17 2.03 -9.94 12.05
CA ASP A 17 3.23 -10.39 12.77
C ASP A 17 4.44 -10.41 11.83
N TRP A 18 4.28 -10.98 10.62
CA TRP A 18 5.36 -11.04 9.65
C TRP A 18 5.70 -9.67 9.05
N ALA A 19 4.72 -8.82 8.78
CA ALA A 19 4.97 -7.44 8.37
C ALA A 19 5.81 -6.71 9.42
N ALA A 20 5.47 -6.86 10.72
CA ALA A 20 6.24 -6.26 11.81
C ALA A 20 7.67 -6.78 11.91
N VAL A 21 7.89 -8.08 11.67
CA VAL A 21 9.22 -8.68 11.65
C VAL A 21 10.05 -8.15 10.48
N TRP A 22 9.47 -8.09 9.28
CA TRP A 22 10.19 -7.69 8.07
C TRP A 22 10.46 -6.18 8.02
N HIS A 23 9.51 -5.33 8.48
CA HIS A 23 9.67 -3.87 8.55
C HIS A 23 10.25 -3.36 9.87
N LYS A 24 10.82 -4.23 10.74
CA LYS A 24 11.26 -3.90 12.11
C LYS A 24 12.18 -2.69 12.24
N ASN A 25 12.96 -2.39 11.21
CA ASN A 25 13.91 -1.28 11.19
C ASN A 25 13.48 -0.17 10.21
N GLN A 26 12.27 -0.21 9.70
CA GLN A 26 11.75 0.75 8.73
C GLN A 26 10.85 1.77 9.43
N TYR A 27 10.98 3.04 9.03
CA TYR A 27 10.24 4.16 9.58
C TYR A 27 9.59 4.97 8.45
N ARG A 28 8.51 5.68 8.76
CA ARG A 28 7.93 6.71 7.89
C ARG A 28 8.94 7.86 7.73
N LYS A 29 8.92 8.51 6.58
CA LYS A 29 9.87 9.58 6.23
C LYS A 29 9.50 10.93 6.85
N TYR A 30 8.90 10.95 8.05
CA TYR A 30 8.58 12.20 8.72
C TYR A 30 9.85 12.96 9.12
N PRO A 31 9.89 14.31 8.95
CA PRO A 31 11.10 15.09 9.20
C PRO A 31 11.59 15.06 10.65
N VAL A 32 10.67 14.95 11.62
CA VAL A 32 10.96 15.11 13.05
C VAL A 32 10.52 13.93 13.93
N ALA A 33 9.93 12.89 13.38
CA ALA A 33 9.42 11.76 14.15
C ALA A 33 9.83 10.42 13.56
N LEU A 34 10.33 9.52 14.41
CA LEU A 34 10.61 8.13 14.06
C LEU A 34 9.35 7.27 14.21
N VAL A 35 8.40 7.42 13.28
CA VAL A 35 7.16 6.63 13.28
C VAL A 35 7.44 5.29 12.61
N PRO A 36 7.24 4.14 13.30
CA PRO A 36 7.44 2.82 12.72
C PRO A 36 6.61 2.62 11.45
N TYR A 37 7.15 1.93 10.45
CA TYR A 37 6.49 1.65 9.18
C TYR A 37 5.16 0.90 9.35
N MET A 38 5.04 0.16 10.45
CA MET A 38 3.81 -0.54 10.84
C MET A 38 2.59 0.38 10.96
N SER A 39 2.76 1.68 11.17
CA SER A 39 1.64 2.63 11.17
C SER A 39 0.99 2.71 9.78
N HIS A 40 1.81 2.68 8.71
CA HIS A 40 1.35 2.62 7.33
C HIS A 40 0.68 1.27 7.01
N VAL A 41 1.33 0.17 7.37
CA VAL A 41 0.77 -1.18 7.19
C VAL A 41 -0.61 -1.30 7.84
N ALA A 42 -0.75 -0.79 9.07
CA ALA A 42 -2.02 -0.79 9.79
C ALA A 42 -3.05 0.15 9.14
N GLY A 43 -2.63 1.31 8.66
CA GLY A 43 -3.47 2.26 7.92
C GLY A 43 -4.08 1.62 6.68
N VAL A 44 -3.24 1.04 5.81
CA VAL A 44 -3.69 0.37 4.57
C VAL A 44 -4.68 -0.76 4.88
N ALA A 45 -4.34 -1.64 5.83
CA ALA A 45 -5.22 -2.74 6.23
C ALA A 45 -6.55 -2.24 6.81
N SER A 46 -6.54 -1.16 7.61
CA SER A 46 -7.75 -0.54 8.18
C SER A 46 -8.65 0.05 7.09
N ILE A 47 -8.07 0.70 6.08
CA ILE A 47 -8.80 1.24 4.95
C ILE A 47 -9.51 0.13 4.19
N LEU A 48 -8.82 -0.95 3.85
CA LEU A 48 -9.41 -2.10 3.15
C LEU A 48 -10.50 -2.77 4.00
N SER A 49 -10.25 -2.97 5.29
CA SER A 49 -11.21 -3.59 6.22
C SER A 49 -12.50 -2.80 6.35
N ARG A 50 -12.43 -1.46 6.52
CA ARG A 50 -13.64 -0.62 6.63
C ARG A 50 -14.45 -0.53 5.34
N HIS A 51 -13.84 -0.84 4.21
CA HIS A 51 -14.53 -0.96 2.92
C HIS A 51 -15.04 -2.37 2.62
N GLY A 52 -14.95 -3.30 3.58
CA GLY A 52 -15.53 -4.64 3.50
C GLY A 52 -14.79 -5.61 2.57
N PHE A 53 -13.51 -5.38 2.28
CA PHE A 53 -12.72 -6.32 1.51
C PHE A 53 -12.47 -7.64 2.28
N ALA A 54 -12.37 -8.74 1.53
CA ALA A 54 -12.08 -10.06 2.09
C ALA A 54 -10.75 -10.09 2.86
N GLU A 55 -10.64 -11.02 3.83
CA GLU A 55 -9.47 -11.12 4.72
C GLU A 55 -8.16 -11.27 3.93
N GLU A 56 -8.16 -11.98 2.81
CA GLU A 56 -6.98 -12.15 1.95
C GLU A 56 -6.53 -10.83 1.31
N VAL A 57 -7.47 -9.95 0.96
CA VAL A 57 -7.15 -8.62 0.41
C VAL A 57 -6.58 -7.71 1.50
N VAL A 58 -7.16 -7.75 2.71
CA VAL A 58 -6.65 -7.00 3.86
C VAL A 58 -5.26 -7.48 4.25
N ALA A 59 -5.04 -8.82 4.26
CA ALA A 59 -3.73 -9.42 4.53
C ALA A 59 -2.70 -9.03 3.46
N ALA A 60 -3.08 -9.04 2.18
CA ALA A 60 -2.22 -8.58 1.09
C ALA A 60 -1.91 -7.07 1.22
N GLY A 61 -2.88 -6.26 1.67
CA GLY A 61 -2.66 -4.86 2.00
C GLY A 61 -1.67 -4.66 3.14
N ALA A 62 -1.71 -5.49 4.18
CA ALA A 62 -0.71 -5.48 5.26
C ALA A 62 0.70 -5.90 4.79
N LEU A 63 0.81 -6.63 3.68
CA LEU A 63 2.05 -7.18 3.14
C LEU A 63 2.50 -6.48 1.84
N HIS A 64 1.82 -5.43 1.39
CA HIS A 64 1.95 -4.90 0.03
C HIS A 64 3.39 -4.47 -0.34
N ASP A 65 4.18 -3.99 0.62
CA ASP A 65 5.54 -3.48 0.40
C ASP A 65 6.66 -4.48 0.74
N VAL A 66 6.35 -5.68 1.27
CA VAL A 66 7.40 -6.60 1.75
C VAL A 66 8.29 -7.14 0.62
N MET A 67 7.75 -7.28 -0.59
CA MET A 67 8.56 -7.68 -1.76
C MET A 67 9.52 -6.56 -2.17
N GLU A 68 9.05 -5.31 -2.17
CA GLU A 68 9.86 -4.16 -2.58
C GLU A 68 10.89 -3.74 -1.54
N ASP A 69 10.48 -3.64 -0.28
CA ASP A 69 11.28 -3.03 0.76
C ASP A 69 12.06 -4.03 1.58
N CYS A 70 11.58 -5.26 1.71
CA CYS A 70 12.19 -6.29 2.53
C CYS A 70 12.82 -7.43 1.72
N GLY A 71 12.63 -7.45 0.39
CA GLY A 71 13.19 -8.48 -0.49
C GLY A 71 12.56 -9.87 -0.32
N ILE A 72 11.34 -9.93 0.23
CA ILE A 72 10.60 -11.18 0.40
C ILE A 72 10.14 -11.68 -0.98
N THR A 73 10.34 -12.96 -1.25
CA THR A 73 9.98 -13.55 -2.53
C THR A 73 8.51 -13.94 -2.59
N HIS A 74 7.97 -14.04 -3.82
CA HIS A 74 6.63 -14.56 -4.06
C HIS A 74 6.44 -15.96 -3.44
N ASP A 75 7.41 -16.86 -3.62
CA ASP A 75 7.36 -18.23 -3.09
C ASP A 75 7.29 -18.26 -1.56
N GLU A 76 8.00 -17.36 -0.89
CA GLU A 76 7.94 -17.21 0.56
C GLU A 76 6.54 -16.76 1.01
N LEU A 77 5.91 -15.84 0.27
CA LEU A 77 4.53 -15.42 0.52
C LEU A 77 3.53 -16.55 0.27
N VAL A 78 3.67 -17.30 -0.83
CA VAL A 78 2.82 -18.47 -1.11
C VAL A 78 2.89 -19.49 0.02
N LYS A 79 4.09 -19.79 0.48
CA LYS A 79 4.31 -20.77 1.56
C LYS A 79 3.63 -20.36 2.86
N ARG A 80 3.58 -19.09 3.20
CA ARG A 80 3.05 -18.57 4.47
C ARG A 80 1.59 -18.19 4.42
N PHE A 81 1.15 -17.57 3.33
CA PHE A 81 -0.16 -16.91 3.24
C PHE A 81 -1.05 -17.47 2.14
N GLY A 82 -0.50 -18.35 1.29
CA GLY A 82 -1.21 -18.92 0.13
C GLY A 82 -1.06 -18.07 -1.13
N GLU A 83 -1.38 -18.70 -2.26
CA GLU A 83 -1.17 -18.16 -3.60
C GLU A 83 -1.94 -16.84 -3.82
N ARG A 84 -3.21 -16.77 -3.37
CA ARG A 84 -4.05 -15.59 -3.56
C ARG A 84 -3.45 -14.32 -2.92
N VAL A 85 -2.96 -14.41 -1.68
CA VAL A 85 -2.30 -13.27 -1.01
C VAL A 85 -1.00 -12.90 -1.72
N ALA A 86 -0.17 -13.89 -2.06
CA ALA A 86 1.10 -13.67 -2.74
C ALA A 86 0.91 -13.01 -4.11
N ASP A 87 -0.08 -13.43 -4.89
CA ASP A 87 -0.40 -12.85 -6.20
C ASP A 87 -0.89 -11.41 -6.08
N LEU A 88 -1.73 -11.09 -5.08
CA LEU A 88 -2.16 -9.72 -4.83
C LEU A 88 -0.97 -8.81 -4.48
N VAL A 89 -0.07 -9.27 -3.61
CA VAL A 89 1.16 -8.52 -3.26
C VAL A 89 2.02 -8.32 -4.52
N ARG A 90 2.22 -9.36 -5.33
CA ARG A 90 2.97 -9.26 -6.58
C ARG A 90 2.36 -8.23 -7.55
N HIS A 91 1.02 -8.20 -7.66
CA HIS A 91 0.34 -7.24 -8.52
C HIS A 91 0.54 -5.79 -8.11
N VAL A 92 0.75 -5.50 -6.82
CA VAL A 92 0.94 -4.14 -6.32
C VAL A 92 2.41 -3.74 -6.21
N SER A 93 3.33 -4.69 -6.26
CA SER A 93 4.78 -4.43 -6.25
C SER A 93 5.28 -3.82 -7.57
N GLU A 94 6.26 -2.92 -7.49
CA GLU A 94 6.90 -2.34 -8.68
C GLU A 94 7.73 -3.41 -9.41
N PRO A 95 7.63 -3.49 -10.76
CA PRO A 95 8.14 -4.67 -11.48
C PRO A 95 9.66 -4.76 -11.56
N ASP A 96 10.40 -3.66 -11.65
CA ASP A 96 11.86 -3.73 -11.91
C ASP A 96 12.60 -2.54 -11.32
N LYS A 97 13.46 -2.80 -10.32
CA LYS A 97 14.30 -1.77 -9.68
C LYS A 97 15.48 -1.31 -10.56
N SER A 98 15.80 -1.99 -11.66
CA SER A 98 16.85 -1.59 -12.60
C SER A 98 16.44 -0.38 -13.45
N LEU A 99 15.14 -0.15 -13.63
CA LEU A 99 14.60 0.97 -14.38
C LEU A 99 14.77 2.31 -13.64
N SER A 100 14.76 3.41 -14.38
CA SER A 100 14.71 4.76 -13.80
C SER A 100 13.48 4.91 -12.89
N TRP A 101 13.56 5.83 -11.92
CA TRP A 101 12.41 6.09 -11.06
C TRP A 101 11.18 6.55 -11.87
N GLU A 102 11.40 7.37 -12.88
CA GLU A 102 10.38 7.90 -13.77
C GLU A 102 9.68 6.76 -14.54
N ASP A 103 10.45 5.85 -15.13
CA ASP A 103 9.91 4.70 -15.88
C ASP A 103 9.15 3.75 -14.97
N ARG A 104 9.68 3.43 -13.80
CA ARG A 104 8.97 2.58 -12.83
C ARG A 104 7.61 3.16 -12.46
N LYS A 105 7.56 4.48 -12.18
CA LYS A 105 6.32 5.15 -11.77
C LYS A 105 5.32 5.28 -12.92
N ARG A 106 5.80 5.51 -14.13
CA ARG A 106 4.98 5.50 -15.34
C ARG A 106 4.37 4.11 -15.57
N LEU A 107 5.19 3.05 -15.58
CA LEU A 107 4.73 1.68 -15.76
C LEU A 107 3.76 1.24 -14.64
N TYR A 108 4.01 1.62 -13.40
CA TYR A 108 3.12 1.33 -12.29
C TYR A 108 1.71 1.90 -12.51
N LEU A 109 1.62 3.13 -12.99
CA LEU A 109 0.35 3.78 -13.31
C LEU A 109 -0.29 3.18 -14.57
N GLU A 110 0.48 2.88 -15.61
CA GLU A 110 -0.03 2.23 -16.84
C GLU A 110 -0.65 0.87 -16.53
N HIS A 111 0.01 0.07 -15.69
CA HIS A 111 -0.47 -1.24 -15.30
C HIS A 111 -1.66 -1.18 -14.32
N PHE A 112 -1.91 -0.05 -13.65
CA PHE A 112 -3.02 0.07 -12.68
C PHE A 112 -4.34 -0.37 -13.28
N SER A 113 -4.68 0.09 -14.49
CA SER A 113 -5.96 -0.19 -15.14
C SER A 113 -6.16 -1.65 -15.56
N THR A 114 -5.08 -2.43 -15.65
CA THR A 114 -5.12 -3.86 -16.05
C THR A 114 -5.06 -4.83 -14.89
N LYS A 115 -4.81 -4.34 -13.67
CA LYS A 115 -4.79 -5.16 -12.45
C LYS A 115 -6.19 -5.62 -12.06
N PRO A 116 -6.32 -6.77 -11.36
CA PRO A 116 -7.56 -7.14 -10.70
C PRO A 116 -8.05 -6.05 -9.75
N TRP A 117 -9.36 -5.93 -9.55
CA TRP A 117 -9.96 -4.90 -8.70
C TRP A 117 -9.37 -4.88 -7.28
N GLU A 118 -9.16 -6.04 -6.68
CA GLU A 118 -8.57 -6.13 -5.35
C GLU A 118 -7.14 -5.53 -5.29
N ALA A 119 -6.34 -5.75 -6.32
CA ALA A 119 -5.00 -5.13 -6.40
C ALA A 119 -5.09 -3.61 -6.63
N GLN A 120 -6.05 -3.15 -7.42
CA GLN A 120 -6.34 -1.73 -7.58
C GLN A 120 -6.78 -1.10 -6.25
N ALA A 121 -7.63 -1.81 -5.48
CA ALA A 121 -8.08 -1.38 -4.16
C ALA A 121 -6.92 -1.28 -3.15
N ILE A 122 -6.00 -2.25 -3.13
CA ILE A 122 -4.79 -2.17 -2.30
C ILE A 122 -3.95 -0.95 -2.69
N THR A 123 -3.76 -0.72 -4.00
CA THR A 123 -3.05 0.48 -4.50
C THR A 123 -3.72 1.77 -4.02
N LEU A 124 -5.06 1.87 -4.11
CA LEU A 124 -5.78 3.06 -3.64
C LEU A 124 -5.66 3.23 -2.12
N ALA A 125 -5.79 2.16 -1.34
CA ALA A 125 -5.65 2.19 0.11
C ALA A 125 -4.24 2.65 0.55
N ASP A 126 -3.19 2.15 -0.11
CA ASP A 126 -1.81 2.63 0.09
C ASP A 126 -1.71 4.14 -0.15
N LYS A 127 -2.29 4.62 -1.26
CA LYS A 127 -2.20 6.05 -1.59
C LYS A 127 -3.08 6.91 -0.69
N ILE A 128 -4.22 6.43 -0.19
CA ILE A 128 -5.02 7.12 0.83
C ILE A 128 -4.19 7.32 2.10
N ASP A 129 -3.59 6.25 2.66
CA ASP A 129 -2.76 6.38 3.85
C ASP A 129 -1.54 7.31 3.63
N ASN A 130 -0.95 7.28 2.44
CA ASN A 130 0.14 8.19 2.10
C ASN A 130 -0.34 9.66 2.04
N LEU A 131 -1.51 9.94 1.47
CA LEU A 131 -2.11 11.28 1.45
C LEU A 131 -2.47 11.75 2.87
N GLU A 132 -3.09 10.90 3.68
CA GLU A 132 -3.39 11.19 5.09
C GLU A 132 -2.10 11.48 5.88
N SER A 133 -1.02 10.74 5.60
CA SER A 133 0.30 10.97 6.21
C SER A 133 0.89 12.33 5.84
N ILE A 134 0.64 12.85 4.62
CA ILE A 134 1.06 14.20 4.22
C ILE A 134 0.33 15.23 5.08
N VAL A 135 -0.97 15.08 5.28
CA VAL A 135 -1.77 16.01 6.10
C VAL A 135 -1.31 15.96 7.57
N VAL A 136 -1.14 14.76 8.13
CA VAL A 136 -0.64 14.58 9.51
C VAL A 136 0.75 15.21 9.67
N CYS A 137 1.62 15.01 8.68
CA CYS A 137 2.96 15.61 8.70
C CYS A 137 2.90 17.14 8.70
N ALA A 138 2.07 17.75 7.85
CA ALA A 138 1.91 19.20 7.78
C ALA A 138 1.45 19.81 9.11
N VAL A 139 0.56 19.11 9.81
CA VAL A 139 0.01 19.61 11.09
C VAL A 139 0.96 19.39 12.26
N SER A 140 1.66 18.24 12.31
CA SER A 140 2.33 17.77 13.53
C SER A 140 3.84 17.56 13.41
N HIS A 141 4.39 17.49 12.19
CA HIS A 141 5.78 17.06 11.96
C HIS A 141 6.55 17.98 11.00
N GLY A 142 5.98 19.14 10.64
CA GLY A 142 6.61 20.14 9.79
C GLY A 142 6.31 19.97 8.31
N ASP A 143 7.17 20.51 7.44
CA ASP A 143 6.95 20.53 6.01
C ASP A 143 6.90 19.10 5.42
N PRO A 144 5.72 18.62 4.95
CA PRO A 144 5.56 17.25 4.44
C PRO A 144 6.33 17.02 3.13
N TRP A 145 6.62 18.06 2.37
CA TRP A 145 7.27 17.92 1.08
C TRP A 145 8.75 17.53 1.19
N LYS A 146 9.34 17.71 2.39
CA LYS A 146 10.66 17.17 2.72
C LYS A 146 10.74 15.63 2.74
N MET A 147 9.61 14.95 2.81
CA MET A 147 9.55 13.49 2.67
C MET A 147 9.89 13.00 1.25
N PHE A 148 9.81 13.90 0.26
CA PHE A 148 9.89 13.55 -1.15
C PHE A 148 11.07 14.26 -1.84
N LYS A 149 11.96 13.46 -2.45
CA LYS A 149 13.12 13.98 -3.19
C LYS A 149 12.76 14.89 -4.39
N ARG A 150 11.55 14.74 -4.96
CA ARG A 150 11.08 15.45 -6.16
C ARG A 150 10.09 16.57 -5.89
N GLY A 151 9.83 16.85 -4.61
CA GLY A 151 8.97 17.97 -4.21
C GLY A 151 7.47 17.76 -4.45
N ARG A 152 6.71 18.81 -4.15
CA ARG A 152 5.25 18.83 -4.12
C ARG A 152 4.61 18.52 -5.47
N ASP A 153 4.94 19.28 -6.49
CA ASP A 153 4.20 19.28 -7.76
C ASP A 153 4.25 17.90 -8.44
N VAL A 154 5.43 17.28 -8.46
CA VAL A 154 5.61 15.94 -9.02
C VAL A 154 4.76 14.90 -8.27
N GLN A 155 4.65 15.03 -6.95
CA GLN A 155 3.84 14.09 -6.17
C GLN A 155 2.35 14.31 -6.41
N ILE A 156 1.88 15.54 -6.42
CA ILE A 156 0.47 15.89 -6.69
C ILE A 156 0.06 15.39 -8.07
N THR A 157 0.82 15.72 -9.12
CA THR A 157 0.53 15.24 -10.48
C THR A 157 0.34 13.74 -10.54
N ARG A 158 1.18 12.97 -9.84
CA ARG A 158 1.05 11.50 -9.81
C ARG A 158 -0.21 11.01 -9.09
N PHE A 159 -0.60 11.66 -8.01
CA PHE A 159 -1.85 11.34 -7.33
C PHE A 159 -3.07 11.70 -8.21
N GLU A 160 -3.01 12.80 -8.93
CA GLU A 160 -4.05 13.23 -9.88
C GLU A 160 -4.17 12.25 -11.05
N GLU A 161 -3.06 11.80 -11.63
CA GLU A 161 -3.04 10.77 -12.68
C GLU A 161 -3.66 9.45 -12.21
N LEU A 162 -3.41 9.04 -10.96
CA LEU A 162 -4.07 7.87 -10.40
C LEU A 162 -5.58 8.11 -10.19
N ALA A 163 -5.99 9.30 -9.73
CA ALA A 163 -7.40 9.67 -9.58
C ALA A 163 -8.13 9.62 -10.93
N GLU A 164 -7.51 10.09 -12.01
CA GLU A 164 -8.06 10.00 -13.35
C GLU A 164 -8.27 8.55 -13.78
N ARG A 165 -7.28 7.68 -13.58
CA ARG A 165 -7.41 6.25 -13.90
C ARG A 165 -8.50 5.56 -13.05
N ALA A 166 -8.52 5.85 -11.75
CA ALA A 166 -9.52 5.31 -10.83
C ALA A 166 -10.95 5.78 -11.20
N SER A 167 -11.11 6.95 -11.83
CA SER A 167 -12.41 7.46 -12.27
C SER A 167 -13.07 6.60 -13.37
N ARG A 168 -12.29 5.79 -14.05
CA ARG A 168 -12.73 4.89 -15.12
C ARG A 168 -13.20 3.51 -14.60
N LEU A 169 -12.98 3.26 -13.30
CA LEU A 169 -13.43 2.03 -12.65
C LEU A 169 -14.91 2.11 -12.26
N PRO A 170 -15.59 0.98 -12.04
CA PRO A 170 -16.90 0.98 -11.42
C PRO A 170 -16.93 1.76 -10.11
N SER A 171 -18.03 2.47 -9.85
CA SER A 171 -18.16 3.30 -8.64
C SER A 171 -17.97 2.47 -7.38
N HIS A 172 -17.12 2.96 -6.48
CA HIS A 172 -16.88 2.34 -5.18
C HIS A 172 -16.50 3.41 -4.13
N PRO A 173 -16.98 3.33 -2.87
CA PRO A 173 -16.70 4.31 -1.82
C PRO A 173 -15.21 4.57 -1.56
N LEU A 174 -14.34 3.58 -1.79
CA LEU A 174 -12.88 3.71 -1.67
C LEU A 174 -12.32 4.75 -2.67
N ILE A 175 -12.89 4.82 -3.89
CA ILE A 175 -12.46 5.80 -4.91
C ILE A 175 -12.83 7.21 -4.45
N ASP A 176 -14.01 7.38 -3.86
CA ASP A 176 -14.45 8.68 -3.33
C ASP A 176 -13.61 9.10 -2.11
N GLU A 177 -13.20 8.15 -1.29
CA GLU A 177 -12.27 8.40 -0.18
C GLU A 177 -10.91 8.84 -0.70
N TYR A 178 -10.38 8.18 -1.72
CA TYR A 178 -9.13 8.59 -2.36
C TYR A 178 -9.19 10.04 -2.88
N ARG A 179 -10.29 10.41 -3.57
CA ARG A 179 -10.49 11.77 -4.07
C ARG A 179 -10.54 12.81 -2.94
N ARG A 180 -11.22 12.50 -1.82
CA ARG A 180 -11.27 13.39 -0.65
C ARG A 180 -9.89 13.56 -0.02
N ALA A 181 -9.13 12.48 0.15
CA ALA A 181 -7.78 12.55 0.68
C ALA A 181 -6.85 13.40 -0.21
N LEU A 182 -6.95 13.21 -1.54
CA LEU A 182 -6.20 14.03 -2.51
C LEU A 182 -6.58 15.51 -2.41
N ALA A 183 -7.87 15.84 -2.37
CA ALA A 183 -8.33 17.22 -2.23
C ALA A 183 -7.78 17.91 -0.96
N SER A 184 -7.69 17.16 0.16
CA SER A 184 -7.12 17.67 1.40
C SER A 184 -5.62 18.01 1.27
N VAL A 185 -4.88 17.24 0.49
CA VAL A 185 -3.44 17.49 0.24
C VAL A 185 -3.21 18.62 -0.76
N VAL A 186 -4.05 18.74 -1.79
CA VAL A 186 -3.97 19.84 -2.76
C VAL A 186 -4.21 21.20 -2.09
N ALA A 187 -5.06 21.22 -1.05
CA ALA A 187 -5.40 22.42 -0.27
C ALA A 187 -4.29 22.87 0.71
N LEU A 188 -3.21 22.07 0.92
CA LEU A 188 -2.03 22.44 1.71
C LEU A 188 -1.07 23.35 0.92
#